data_0067bc1452e5232951e6c97f06771aea
#
_entry.id   0067bc1452e5232951e6c97f06771aea
#
_cell.length_a   1.000
_cell.length_b   1.000
_cell.length_c   1.000
_cell.angle_alpha   90.00
_cell.angle_beta   90.00
_cell.angle_gamma   90.00
#
_symmetry.space_group_name_H-M   'P 1'
#
loop_
_entity.id
_entity.type
_entity.pdbx_description
1 polymer ?
#
loop_
_entity_poly.entity_id
_entity_poly.type
_entity_poly.pdbx_seq_one_letter_code
_entity_poly.pdbx_strand_id
1 'polypeptide(L)'
;MNTCRTLLSQWCSTLLKLQVHNTENPFLDGGILCPACGRIHGRCFDAIYPFMYMADETGNMEYLEGAKSLFEWAEKTVSREDGSYVNDPGSQWTGTTVFSVIQLAEALEYHGHLLDEETRERWK
;
A
#
# COMPACT_ATOMS: atom_id res chain seq x y z
N MET A 1 24.59 -7.84 -9.95
CA MET A 1 23.24 -7.64 -9.39
C MET A 1 23.07 -6.18 -8.99
N ASN A 2 21.95 -5.58 -9.31
CA ASN A 2 21.67 -4.18 -8.95
C ASN A 2 21.39 -4.09 -7.44
N THR A 3 22.22 -3.36 -6.69
CA THR A 3 22.09 -3.19 -5.24
C THR A 3 20.72 -2.59 -4.85
N CYS A 4 20.22 -1.62 -5.61
CA CYS A 4 18.91 -1.02 -5.35
C CYS A 4 17.77 -2.03 -5.49
N ARG A 5 17.81 -2.88 -6.50
CA ARG A 5 16.81 -3.96 -6.67
C ARG A 5 16.87 -4.97 -5.53
N THR A 6 18.07 -5.31 -5.08
CA THR A 6 18.26 -6.24 -3.96
C THR A 6 17.67 -5.66 -2.67
N LEU A 7 17.98 -4.41 -2.36
CA LEU A 7 17.43 -3.72 -1.18
C LEU A 7 15.92 -3.60 -1.27
N LEU A 8 15.38 -3.20 -2.41
CA LEU A 8 13.95 -3.09 -2.62
C LEU A 8 13.23 -4.43 -2.40
N SER A 9 13.80 -5.52 -2.95
CA SER A 9 13.27 -6.87 -2.76
C SER A 9 13.25 -7.28 -1.29
N GLN A 10 14.32 -7.01 -0.56
CA GLN A 10 14.40 -7.29 0.88
C GLN A 10 13.38 -6.48 1.67
N TRP A 11 13.24 -5.19 1.39
CA TRP A 11 12.28 -4.32 2.07
C TRP A 11 10.84 -4.75 1.79
N CYS A 12 10.50 -4.99 0.53
CA CYS A 12 9.15 -5.42 0.15
C CYS A 12 8.78 -6.78 0.76
N SER A 13 9.73 -7.72 0.77
CA SER A 13 9.53 -9.02 1.43
C SER A 13 9.26 -8.85 2.93
N THR A 14 9.98 -7.95 3.59
CA THR A 14 9.78 -7.66 5.01
C THR A 14 8.43 -6.98 5.25
N LEU A 15 8.08 -5.99 4.44
CA LEU A 15 6.79 -5.30 4.55
C LEU A 15 5.62 -6.26 4.35
N LEU A 16 5.75 -7.19 3.41
CA LEU A 16 4.71 -8.19 3.17
C LEU A 16 4.50 -9.10 4.40
N LYS A 17 5.58 -9.44 5.11
CA LYS A 17 5.50 -10.21 6.36
C LYS A 17 4.88 -9.41 7.51
N LEU A 18 5.03 -8.08 7.49
CA LEU A 18 4.45 -7.19 8.50
C LEU A 18 3.00 -6.80 8.18
N GLN A 19 2.49 -7.14 7.01
CA GLN A 19 1.11 -6.87 6.64
C GLN A 19 0.15 -7.72 7.46
N VAL A 20 -0.85 -7.06 8.03
CA VAL A 20 -1.86 -7.72 8.86
C VAL A 20 -2.89 -8.41 7.99
N HIS A 21 -3.17 -9.66 8.30
CA HIS A 21 -4.26 -10.43 7.71
C HIS A 21 -5.25 -10.79 8.84
N ASN A 22 -6.25 -9.95 9.03
CA ASN A 22 -7.20 -10.12 10.12
C ASN A 22 -8.62 -9.84 9.60
N THR A 23 -9.32 -10.91 9.22
CA THR A 23 -10.69 -10.83 8.70
C THR A 23 -11.73 -10.48 9.77
N GLU A 24 -11.40 -10.61 11.05
CA GLU A 24 -12.29 -10.25 12.16
C GLU A 24 -12.28 -8.75 12.46
N ASN A 25 -11.19 -8.06 12.12
CA ASN A 25 -11.08 -6.62 12.32
C ASN A 25 -10.68 -5.92 11.00
N PRO A 26 -11.65 -5.39 10.26
CA PRO A 26 -11.39 -4.75 8.96
C PRO A 26 -10.55 -3.47 9.06
N PHE A 27 -10.46 -2.85 10.25
CA PHE A 27 -9.61 -1.67 10.44
C PHE A 27 -8.13 -2.01 10.60
N LEU A 28 -7.80 -3.27 10.81
CA LEU A 28 -6.42 -3.76 10.85
C LEU A 28 -6.03 -4.48 9.56
N ASP A 29 -6.99 -5.17 8.95
CA ASP A 29 -6.73 -6.03 7.80
C ASP A 29 -6.18 -5.24 6.61
N GLY A 30 -5.02 -5.67 6.11
CA GLY A 30 -4.31 -5.06 4.99
C GLY A 30 -3.31 -3.98 5.36
N GLY A 31 -3.35 -3.43 6.57
CA GLY A 31 -2.37 -2.46 7.04
C GLY A 31 -1.03 -3.12 7.34
N ILE A 32 0.04 -2.33 7.30
CA ILE A 32 1.41 -2.82 7.55
C ILE A 32 1.88 -2.27 8.90
N LEU A 33 2.30 -3.19 9.77
CA LEU A 33 2.81 -2.83 11.09
C LEU A 33 4.15 -2.09 10.98
N CYS A 34 4.26 -1.00 11.72
CA CYS A 34 5.55 -0.34 11.93
C CYS A 34 6.43 -1.21 12.82
N PRO A 35 7.62 -1.64 12.37
CA PRO A 35 8.48 -2.50 13.19
C PRO A 35 9.04 -1.80 14.43
N ALA A 36 9.02 -0.46 14.46
CA ALA A 36 9.53 0.31 15.59
C ALA A 36 8.54 0.43 16.73
N CYS A 37 7.23 0.59 16.44
CA CYS A 37 6.23 0.84 17.47
C CYS A 37 5.05 -0.15 17.48
N GLY A 38 4.98 -1.04 16.50
CA GLY A 38 3.91 -2.03 16.39
C GLY A 38 2.53 -1.47 16.00
N ARG A 39 2.47 -0.19 15.61
CA ARG A 39 1.23 0.44 15.13
C ARG A 39 1.18 0.45 13.62
N ILE A 40 -0.02 0.66 13.08
CA ILE A 40 -0.22 0.88 11.64
C ILE A 40 -0.38 2.38 11.42
N HIS A 41 0.57 2.98 10.71
CA HIS A 41 0.55 4.40 10.33
C HIS A 41 0.07 4.56 8.89
N GLY A 42 -0.55 5.70 8.59
CA GLY A 42 -1.06 5.98 7.24
C GLY A 42 0.02 5.94 6.15
N ARG A 43 1.26 6.27 6.51
CA ARG A 43 2.40 6.22 5.60
C ARG A 43 2.76 4.81 5.15
N CYS A 44 2.22 3.75 5.77
CA CYS A 44 2.39 2.40 5.24
C CYS A 44 1.78 2.23 3.83
N PHE A 45 0.84 3.09 3.47
CA PHE A 45 0.24 3.13 2.14
C PHE A 45 1.29 3.39 1.02
N ASP A 46 2.39 4.03 1.36
CA ASP A 46 3.49 4.26 0.40
C ASP A 46 4.05 2.95 -0.17
N ALA A 47 3.82 1.81 0.49
CA ALA A 47 4.23 0.50 -0.01
C ALA A 47 3.44 0.03 -1.24
N ILE A 48 2.33 0.69 -1.61
CA ILE A 48 1.50 0.25 -2.74
C ILE A 48 2.28 0.25 -4.06
N TYR A 49 3.08 1.28 -4.31
CA TYR A 49 3.89 1.36 -5.53
C TYR A 49 4.98 0.29 -5.56
N PRO A 50 5.87 0.18 -4.56
CA PRO A 50 6.88 -0.88 -4.57
C PRO A 50 6.29 -2.30 -4.59
N PHE A 51 5.14 -2.55 -3.98
CA PHE A 51 4.47 -3.84 -4.08
C PHE A 51 4.03 -4.13 -5.53
N MET A 52 3.42 -3.15 -6.20
CA MET A 52 3.02 -3.31 -7.60
C MET A 52 4.24 -3.52 -8.50
N TYR A 53 5.33 -2.79 -8.26
CA TYR A 53 6.59 -2.98 -8.97
C TYR A 53 7.11 -4.41 -8.79
N MET A 54 7.15 -4.92 -7.55
CA MET A 54 7.63 -6.27 -7.28
C MET A 54 6.76 -7.34 -7.92
N ALA A 55 5.44 -7.17 -7.93
CA ALA A 55 4.52 -8.08 -8.61
C ALA A 55 4.82 -8.14 -10.11
N ASP A 56 5.01 -7.00 -10.74
CA ASP A 56 5.29 -6.89 -12.18
C ASP A 56 6.67 -7.48 -12.54
N GLU A 57 7.69 -7.11 -11.78
CA GLU A 57 9.07 -7.52 -12.04
C GLU A 57 9.32 -9.01 -11.77
N THR A 58 8.71 -9.57 -10.74
CA THR A 58 8.98 -10.95 -10.29
C THR A 58 7.90 -11.95 -10.70
N GLY A 59 6.70 -11.49 -11.02
CA GLY A 59 5.55 -12.36 -11.24
C GLY A 59 4.99 -12.96 -9.95
N ASN A 60 5.48 -12.58 -8.78
CA ASN A 60 4.95 -13.05 -7.50
C ASN A 60 3.68 -12.27 -7.13
N MET A 61 2.54 -12.91 -7.29
CA MET A 61 1.23 -12.31 -7.07
C MET A 61 0.89 -12.05 -5.60
N GLU A 62 1.67 -12.54 -4.65
CA GLU A 62 1.52 -12.16 -3.24
C GLU A 62 1.70 -10.66 -3.05
N TYR A 63 2.59 -10.03 -3.82
CA TYR A 63 2.77 -8.58 -3.83
C TYR A 63 1.54 -7.85 -4.37
N LEU A 64 0.92 -8.37 -5.43
CA LEU A 64 -0.31 -7.80 -5.98
C LEU A 64 -1.46 -7.87 -4.97
N GLU A 65 -1.64 -9.01 -4.34
CA GLU A 65 -2.65 -9.17 -3.29
C GLU A 65 -2.35 -8.27 -2.08
N GLY A 66 -1.07 -8.13 -1.73
CA GLY A 66 -0.64 -7.20 -0.69
C GLY A 66 -0.99 -5.74 -1.02
N ALA A 67 -0.77 -5.31 -2.27
CA ALA A 67 -1.13 -3.96 -2.72
C ALA A 67 -2.66 -3.74 -2.69
N LYS A 68 -3.44 -4.71 -3.14
CA LYS A 68 -4.91 -4.64 -3.10
C LYS A 68 -5.41 -4.54 -1.64
N SER A 69 -4.90 -5.39 -0.77
CA SER A 69 -5.27 -5.38 0.65
C SER A 69 -4.92 -4.05 1.32
N LEU A 70 -3.77 -3.48 0.96
CA LEU A 70 -3.33 -2.18 1.48
C LEU A 70 -4.25 -1.04 1.01
N PHE A 71 -4.68 -1.07 -0.25
CA PHE A 71 -5.66 -0.11 -0.76
C PHE A 71 -6.97 -0.20 0.02
N GLU A 72 -7.52 -1.40 0.21
CA GLU A 72 -8.77 -1.61 0.97
C GLU A 72 -8.62 -1.14 2.43
N TRP A 73 -7.46 -1.38 3.04
CA TRP A 73 -7.18 -0.85 4.38
C TRP A 73 -7.22 0.69 4.39
N ALA A 74 -6.57 1.32 3.44
CA ALA A 74 -6.52 2.78 3.35
C ALA A 74 -7.91 3.39 3.17
N GLU A 75 -8.76 2.80 2.33
CA GLU A 75 -10.13 3.25 2.11
C GLU A 75 -10.97 3.22 3.39
N LYS A 76 -10.71 2.26 4.28
CA LYS A 76 -11.44 2.13 5.55
C LYS A 76 -10.90 3.02 6.67
N THR A 77 -9.66 3.49 6.58
CA THR A 77 -8.96 4.07 7.73
C THR A 77 -8.42 5.48 7.51
N VAL A 78 -7.72 5.73 6.43
CA VAL A 78 -6.96 6.96 6.22
C VAL A 78 -7.38 7.77 4.99
N SER A 79 -8.07 7.17 4.05
CA SER A 79 -8.62 7.87 2.87
C SER A 79 -9.91 8.60 3.25
N ARG A 80 -10.15 9.76 2.64
CA ARG A 80 -11.34 10.55 2.84
C ARG A 80 -12.08 10.76 1.53
N GLU A 81 -13.36 11.07 1.59
CA GLU A 81 -14.23 11.27 0.42
C GLU A 81 -13.75 12.39 -0.50
N ASP A 82 -13.05 13.39 0.03
CA ASP A 82 -12.50 14.50 -0.74
C ASP A 82 -11.19 14.15 -1.46
N GLY A 83 -10.72 12.90 -1.37
CA GLY A 83 -9.46 12.43 -1.95
C GLY A 83 -8.23 12.70 -1.09
N SER A 84 -8.39 13.26 0.10
CA SER A 84 -7.27 13.45 1.01
C SER A 84 -6.98 12.20 1.83
N TYR A 85 -5.76 12.13 2.36
CA TYR A 85 -5.29 11.06 3.24
C TYR A 85 -4.82 11.66 4.57
N VAL A 86 -5.16 11.01 5.67
CA VAL A 86 -4.66 11.39 6.99
C VAL A 86 -3.42 10.58 7.36
N ASN A 87 -2.54 11.16 8.18
CA ASN A 87 -1.26 10.54 8.54
C ASN A 87 -1.41 9.25 9.36
N ASP A 88 -2.42 9.20 10.21
CA ASP A 88 -2.72 8.04 11.04
C ASP A 88 -4.22 7.86 11.14
N PRO A 89 -4.72 6.64 11.35
CA PRO A 89 -6.13 6.42 11.64
C PRO A 89 -6.58 7.28 12.82
N GLY A 90 -7.65 8.05 12.62
CA GLY A 90 -8.17 8.99 13.63
C GLY A 90 -7.49 10.36 13.67
N SER A 91 -6.42 10.56 12.90
CA SER A 91 -5.77 11.88 12.74
C SER A 91 -6.63 12.82 11.89
N GLN A 92 -6.40 14.12 12.04
CA GLN A 92 -7.02 15.15 11.19
C GLN A 92 -6.03 15.79 10.20
N TRP A 93 -4.75 15.51 10.35
CA TRP A 93 -3.72 16.10 9.49
C TRP A 93 -3.67 15.40 8.13
N THR A 94 -3.84 16.18 7.07
CA THR A 94 -3.93 15.67 5.69
C THR A 94 -2.68 15.95 4.84
N GLY A 95 -1.60 16.43 5.44
CA GLY A 95 -0.37 16.75 4.71
C GLY A 95 0.30 15.57 4.03
N THR A 96 -0.01 14.34 4.46
CA THR A 96 0.48 13.11 3.83
C THR A 96 -0.18 12.82 2.47
N THR A 97 -1.26 13.49 2.12
CA THR A 97 -2.02 13.27 0.87
C THR A 97 -1.12 13.26 -0.36
N VAL A 98 -0.18 14.22 -0.43
CA VAL A 98 0.72 14.33 -1.58
C VAL A 98 1.55 13.07 -1.79
N PHE A 99 2.01 12.44 -0.73
CA PHE A 99 2.81 11.21 -0.81
C PHE A 99 1.94 10.02 -1.22
N SER A 100 0.77 9.88 -0.61
CA SER A 100 -0.16 8.79 -0.91
C SER A 100 -0.65 8.84 -2.37
N VAL A 101 -1.01 10.03 -2.85
CA VAL A 101 -1.47 10.23 -4.23
C VAL A 101 -0.36 9.95 -5.24
N ILE A 102 0.87 10.38 -4.98
CA ILE A 102 2.00 10.09 -5.86
C ILE A 102 2.23 8.58 -5.96
N GLN A 103 2.25 7.87 -4.84
CA GLN A 103 2.47 6.42 -4.84
C GLN A 103 1.38 5.68 -5.61
N LEU A 104 0.13 6.07 -5.41
CA LEU A 104 -1.00 5.46 -6.10
C LEU A 104 -0.96 5.77 -7.60
N ALA A 105 -0.69 7.01 -7.98
CA ALA A 105 -0.61 7.41 -9.38
C ALA A 105 0.53 6.67 -10.12
N GLU A 106 1.70 6.57 -9.51
CA GLU A 106 2.85 5.83 -10.07
C GLU A 106 2.54 4.34 -10.20
N ALA A 107 1.88 3.75 -9.20
CA ALA A 107 1.46 2.35 -9.25
C ALA A 107 0.50 2.10 -10.42
N LEU A 108 -0.47 2.99 -10.62
CA LEU A 108 -1.43 2.90 -11.73
C LEU A 108 -0.76 3.11 -13.09
N GLU A 109 0.09 4.13 -13.22
CA GLU A 109 0.74 4.48 -14.49
C GLU A 109 1.64 3.35 -14.99
N TYR A 110 2.49 2.81 -14.12
CA TYR A 110 3.51 1.85 -14.54
C TYR A 110 3.10 0.39 -14.39
N HIS A 111 2.16 0.08 -13.49
CA HIS A 111 1.81 -1.30 -13.14
C HIS A 111 0.30 -1.57 -13.11
N GLY A 112 -0.52 -0.59 -13.49
CA GLY A 112 -1.98 -0.72 -13.50
C GLY A 112 -2.50 -1.85 -14.39
N HIS A 113 -1.71 -2.31 -15.36
CA HIS A 113 -2.06 -3.43 -16.23
C HIS A 113 -2.19 -4.77 -15.49
N LEU A 114 -1.64 -4.87 -14.27
CA LEU A 114 -1.78 -6.06 -13.41
C LEU A 114 -3.17 -6.14 -12.76
N LEU A 115 -3.89 -5.03 -12.70
CA LEU A 115 -5.21 -4.94 -12.08
C LEU A 115 -6.31 -5.25 -13.10
N ASP A 116 -7.39 -5.88 -12.64
CA ASP A 116 -8.62 -5.91 -13.42
C ASP A 116 -9.20 -4.50 -13.56
N GLU A 117 -10.10 -4.33 -14.52
CA GLU A 117 -10.63 -3.02 -14.86
C GLU A 117 -11.38 -2.37 -13.69
N GLU A 118 -12.18 -3.14 -12.97
CA GLU A 118 -12.95 -2.64 -11.82
C GLU A 118 -12.02 -2.10 -10.72
N THR A 119 -11.01 -2.89 -10.33
CA THR A 119 -10.02 -2.47 -9.34
C THR A 119 -9.24 -1.24 -9.79
N ARG A 120 -8.82 -1.22 -11.05
CA ARG A 120 -8.09 -0.09 -11.62
C ARG A 120 -8.91 1.19 -11.61
N GLU A 121 -10.20 1.14 -11.94
CA GLU A 121 -11.07 2.31 -11.89
C GLU A 121 -11.28 2.82 -10.45
N ARG A 122 -11.36 1.90 -9.49
CA ARG A 122 -11.47 2.29 -8.07
C ARG A 122 -10.23 2.98 -7.54
N TRP A 123 -9.06 2.68 -8.07
CA TRP A 123 -7.79 3.28 -7.63
C TRP A 123 -7.57 4.68 -8.23
N LYS A 124 -8.31 5.06 -9.26
CA LYS A 124 -8.25 6.40 -9.87
C LYS A 124 -8.98 7.46 -9.03
#